data_f4b3af5df2670b0de2e64bdae1e6ef71
#
_entry.id   f4b3af5df2670b0de2e64bdae1e6ef71
#
_cell.length_a   1.000
_cell.length_b   1.000
_cell.length_c   1.000
_cell.angle_alpha   90.00
_cell.angle_beta   90.00
_cell.angle_gamma   90.00
#
_symmetry.space_group_name_H-M   'P 1'
#
loop_
_entity.id
_entity.type
_entity.pdbx_description
1 polymer ?
#
loop_
_entity_poly.entity_id
_entity_poly.type
_entity_poly.pdbx_seq_one_letter_code
_entity_poly.pdbx_strand_id
1 'polypeptide(L)'
;MFKSLYSRIAIYTIAVMLFSAIVSFLCTNIIYHNYLKANNDAKIMRTLEDAISYQKQSNIESLDPFFNHLGEMNYQVMTISENGKRSFYGANFRKDNVDNKVIQTVLEGKDYHGIRNLPYNPIVTGFFENTTQNTVGMSFEDKGKKYAVFMRPDIGKTFSEFRVFLVILISLLLLFSIILVILSTYTIIKPIQQLKHATERLMKGNFDTPIHVTRKDEFGTLQFRFDRMRLSLKQLDDMRQHFVQNVSHEIKTPLTHIHHLLDQLKFAKNAEARTQYIDDIYQITSQLSELTKALLLLSEIDNGEHLVFEDHIELNQLLKQIIRHEQFSANEKDLIIMSDLAEITIYGNERLLHQAFQNIITNAIK
;
A
#
# COMPACT_ATOMS: atom_id res chain seq x y z
N MET A 1 -13.70 -0.11 -18.39
CA MET A 1 -12.34 -0.30 -17.94
C MET A 1 -12.31 -0.44 -16.42
N PHE A 2 -11.51 -1.28 -15.86
CA PHE A 2 -11.55 -1.83 -14.48
C PHE A 2 -11.86 -0.80 -13.37
N LYS A 3 -13.12 -0.82 -12.86
CA LYS A 3 -13.59 0.16 -11.86
C LYS A 3 -13.25 -0.24 -10.42
N SER A 4 -12.93 -1.53 -10.17
CA SER A 4 -12.67 -2.01 -8.80
C SER A 4 -11.17 -1.93 -8.44
N LEU A 5 -10.88 -1.57 -7.20
CA LEU A 5 -9.53 -1.58 -6.64
C LEU A 5 -8.89 -2.98 -6.74
N TYR A 6 -9.71 -4.02 -6.55
CA TYR A 6 -9.31 -5.41 -6.69
C TYR A 6 -8.67 -5.69 -8.06
N SER A 7 -9.39 -5.39 -9.15
CA SER A 7 -8.89 -5.66 -10.51
C SER A 7 -7.65 -4.83 -10.85
N ARG A 8 -7.55 -3.59 -10.34
CA ARG A 8 -6.35 -2.77 -10.55
C ARG A 8 -5.12 -3.36 -9.86
N ILE A 9 -5.20 -3.74 -8.59
CA ILE A 9 -4.07 -4.33 -7.86
C ILE A 9 -3.66 -5.66 -8.49
N ALA A 10 -4.63 -6.54 -8.81
CA ALA A 10 -4.35 -7.83 -9.46
C ALA A 10 -3.63 -7.63 -10.80
N ILE A 11 -4.08 -6.70 -11.63
CA ILE A 11 -3.44 -6.42 -12.93
C ILE A 11 -2.05 -5.83 -12.74
N TYR A 12 -1.85 -4.88 -11.82
CA TYR A 12 -0.53 -4.32 -11.56
C TYR A 12 0.46 -5.38 -11.08
N THR A 13 0.07 -6.27 -10.17
CA THR A 13 0.95 -7.34 -9.68
C THR A 13 1.28 -8.35 -10.78
N ILE A 14 0.31 -8.74 -11.62
CA ILE A 14 0.56 -9.59 -12.79
C ILE A 14 1.49 -8.88 -13.79
N ALA A 15 1.27 -7.61 -14.08
CA ALA A 15 2.11 -6.83 -14.97
C ALA A 15 3.56 -6.72 -14.46
N VAL A 16 3.76 -6.50 -13.16
CA VAL A 16 5.08 -6.48 -12.52
C VAL A 16 5.75 -7.85 -12.64
N MET A 17 5.01 -8.94 -12.43
CA MET A 17 5.54 -10.30 -12.57
C MET A 17 6.00 -10.59 -14.01
N LEU A 18 5.22 -10.24 -15.01
CA LEU A 18 5.58 -10.41 -16.43
C LEU A 18 6.78 -9.53 -16.81
N PHE A 19 6.79 -8.28 -16.36
CA PHE A 19 7.92 -7.38 -16.58
C PHE A 19 9.20 -7.93 -15.95
N SER A 20 9.13 -8.43 -14.71
CA SER A 20 10.26 -9.07 -14.03
C SER A 20 10.77 -10.29 -14.79
N ALA A 21 9.89 -11.11 -15.36
CA ALA A 21 10.28 -12.25 -16.19
C ALA A 21 11.05 -11.83 -17.44
N ILE A 22 10.60 -10.78 -18.13
CA ILE A 22 11.27 -10.21 -19.31
C ILE A 22 12.66 -9.69 -18.94
N VAL A 23 12.75 -8.90 -17.86
CA VAL A 23 14.03 -8.35 -17.38
C VAL A 23 14.98 -9.46 -16.99
N SER A 24 14.51 -10.49 -16.27
CA SER A 24 15.31 -11.66 -15.89
C SER A 24 15.85 -12.40 -17.13
N PHE A 25 15.02 -12.57 -18.17
CA PHE A 25 15.45 -13.18 -19.41
C PHE A 25 16.56 -12.36 -20.08
N LEU A 26 16.39 -11.05 -20.22
CA LEU A 26 17.40 -10.17 -20.80
C LEU A 26 18.72 -10.19 -20.02
N CYS A 27 18.66 -10.11 -18.69
CA CYS A 27 19.84 -10.20 -17.82
C CYS A 27 20.55 -11.54 -17.97
N THR A 28 19.81 -12.65 -17.97
CA THR A 28 20.36 -14.00 -18.16
C THR A 28 21.04 -14.14 -19.52
N ASN A 29 20.43 -13.57 -20.57
CA ASN A 29 21.01 -13.58 -21.92
C ASN A 29 22.33 -12.78 -21.99
N ILE A 30 22.41 -11.63 -21.31
CA ILE A 30 23.64 -10.85 -21.18
C ILE A 30 24.72 -11.63 -20.42
N ILE A 31 24.36 -12.28 -19.32
CA ILE A 31 25.28 -13.11 -18.52
C ILE A 31 25.81 -14.27 -19.36
N TYR A 32 24.92 -14.96 -20.09
CA TYR A 32 25.35 -16.02 -21.01
C TYR A 32 26.33 -15.50 -22.03
N HIS A 33 26.04 -14.39 -22.70
CA HIS A 33 26.89 -13.82 -23.74
C HIS A 33 28.29 -13.44 -23.24
N ASN A 34 28.36 -12.83 -22.03
CA ASN A 34 29.63 -12.31 -21.51
C ASN A 34 30.49 -13.36 -20.80
N TYR A 35 29.87 -14.36 -20.13
CA TYR A 35 30.61 -15.26 -19.26
C TYR A 35 30.51 -16.72 -19.67
N LEU A 36 29.35 -17.23 -20.05
CA LEU A 36 29.15 -18.68 -20.24
C LEU A 36 29.51 -19.14 -21.66
N LYS A 37 29.40 -18.26 -22.63
CA LYS A 37 29.61 -18.54 -24.04
C LYS A 37 31.04 -18.99 -24.36
N ALA A 38 32.05 -18.35 -23.77
CA ALA A 38 33.45 -18.70 -23.94
C ALA A 38 33.77 -20.08 -23.36
N ASN A 39 33.17 -20.41 -22.18
CA ASN A 39 33.34 -21.72 -21.56
C ASN A 39 32.69 -22.83 -22.40
N ASN A 40 31.50 -22.54 -22.95
CA ASN A 40 30.84 -23.48 -23.85
C ASN A 40 31.64 -23.76 -25.12
N ASP A 41 32.17 -22.72 -25.75
CA ASP A 41 33.06 -22.81 -26.90
C ASP A 41 34.29 -23.70 -26.61
N ALA A 42 35.01 -23.42 -25.52
CA ALA A 42 36.18 -24.18 -25.12
C ALA A 42 35.86 -25.66 -24.82
N LYS A 43 34.69 -25.93 -24.20
CA LYS A 43 34.25 -27.31 -23.94
C LYS A 43 34.03 -28.10 -25.22
N ILE A 44 33.33 -27.49 -26.19
CA ILE A 44 32.99 -28.16 -27.44
C ILE A 44 34.24 -28.33 -28.30
N MET A 45 35.17 -27.34 -28.31
CA MET A 45 36.45 -27.42 -29.00
C MET A 45 37.27 -28.63 -28.49
N ARG A 46 37.42 -28.79 -27.17
CA ARG A 46 38.09 -29.95 -26.57
C ARG A 46 37.46 -31.26 -27.00
N THR A 47 36.13 -31.33 -27.00
CA THR A 47 35.40 -32.54 -27.43
C THR A 47 35.69 -32.87 -28.90
N LEU A 48 35.82 -31.85 -29.78
CA LEU A 48 36.18 -32.06 -31.17
C LEU A 48 37.65 -32.50 -31.32
N GLU A 49 38.57 -31.89 -30.57
CA GLU A 49 39.99 -32.30 -30.50
C GLU A 49 40.14 -33.76 -30.09
N ASP A 50 39.46 -34.15 -29.00
CA ASP A 50 39.50 -35.52 -28.48
C ASP A 50 38.91 -36.51 -29.49
N ALA A 51 37.82 -36.14 -30.16
CA ALA A 51 37.21 -37.00 -31.18
C ALA A 51 38.12 -37.21 -32.39
N ILE A 52 38.76 -36.13 -32.90
CA ILE A 52 39.69 -36.19 -34.01
C ILE A 52 40.95 -37.00 -33.62
N SER A 53 41.48 -36.80 -32.42
CA SER A 53 42.61 -37.56 -31.89
C SER A 53 42.31 -39.03 -31.79
N TYR A 54 41.14 -39.41 -31.29
CA TYR A 54 40.67 -40.79 -31.23
C TYR A 54 40.59 -41.43 -32.61
N GLN A 55 40.01 -40.74 -33.60
CA GLN A 55 39.92 -41.25 -34.96
C GLN A 55 41.29 -41.53 -35.57
N LYS A 56 42.28 -40.63 -35.37
CA LYS A 56 43.65 -40.81 -35.85
C LYS A 56 44.34 -42.02 -35.20
N GLN A 57 44.13 -42.25 -33.90
CA GLN A 57 44.71 -43.40 -33.16
C GLN A 57 44.06 -44.74 -33.53
N SER A 58 42.75 -44.72 -33.75
CA SER A 58 41.97 -45.95 -33.98
C SER A 58 41.97 -46.45 -35.41
N ASN A 59 42.65 -45.74 -36.32
CA ASN A 59 42.83 -46.13 -37.73
C ASN A 59 41.52 -46.48 -38.44
N ILE A 60 40.45 -45.71 -38.17
CA ILE A 60 39.10 -45.97 -38.68
C ILE A 60 39.14 -45.77 -40.21
N GLU A 61 38.76 -46.81 -40.98
CA GLU A 61 38.89 -46.85 -42.43
C GLU A 61 37.96 -45.91 -43.18
N SER A 62 36.82 -45.53 -42.58
CA SER A 62 35.82 -44.69 -43.20
C SER A 62 35.40 -43.53 -42.31
N LEU A 63 35.37 -42.30 -42.85
CA LEU A 63 35.01 -41.08 -42.18
C LEU A 63 33.49 -40.95 -41.89
N ASP A 64 32.65 -41.44 -42.82
CA ASP A 64 31.20 -41.32 -42.74
C ASP A 64 30.61 -42.03 -41.47
N PRO A 65 31.00 -43.29 -41.15
CA PRO A 65 30.59 -43.89 -39.88
C PRO A 65 31.05 -43.18 -38.63
N PHE A 66 32.24 -42.59 -38.65
CA PHE A 66 32.81 -41.86 -37.52
C PHE A 66 31.97 -40.56 -37.25
N PHE A 67 31.76 -39.75 -38.29
CA PHE A 67 30.98 -38.52 -38.11
C PHE A 67 29.48 -38.81 -37.86
N ASN A 68 28.93 -39.88 -38.41
CA ASN A 68 27.60 -40.35 -38.06
C ASN A 68 27.49 -40.70 -36.58
N HIS A 69 28.49 -41.37 -36.03
CA HIS A 69 28.51 -41.68 -34.60
C HIS A 69 28.53 -40.44 -33.72
N LEU A 70 29.31 -39.39 -34.09
CA LEU A 70 29.23 -38.11 -33.40
C LEU A 70 27.82 -37.47 -33.51
N GLY A 71 27.13 -37.64 -34.65
CA GLY A 71 25.74 -37.24 -34.82
C GLY A 71 24.79 -37.97 -33.92
N GLU A 72 24.99 -39.27 -33.70
CA GLU A 72 24.22 -40.10 -32.75
C GLU A 72 24.49 -39.73 -31.31
N MET A 73 25.70 -39.24 -30.99
CA MET A 73 26.07 -38.68 -29.67
C MET A 73 25.52 -37.28 -29.41
N ASN A 74 24.52 -36.85 -30.21
CA ASN A 74 23.85 -35.56 -30.08
C ASN A 74 24.72 -34.34 -30.44
N TYR A 75 25.61 -34.51 -31.43
CA TYR A 75 26.29 -33.39 -32.07
C TYR A 75 25.74 -33.13 -33.46
N GLN A 76 25.77 -31.90 -33.90
CA GLN A 76 25.59 -31.50 -35.29
C GLN A 76 26.98 -31.28 -35.88
N VAL A 77 27.34 -32.05 -36.90
CA VAL A 77 28.66 -31.97 -37.53
C VAL A 77 28.48 -31.62 -38.98
N MET A 78 29.29 -30.69 -39.48
CA MET A 78 29.42 -30.37 -40.89
C MET A 78 30.89 -30.55 -41.27
N THR A 79 31.14 -31.33 -42.31
CA THR A 79 32.48 -31.46 -42.91
C THR A 79 32.50 -30.85 -44.26
N ILE A 80 33.60 -30.16 -44.59
CA ILE A 80 33.83 -29.53 -45.91
C ILE A 80 35.18 -29.99 -46.39
N SER A 81 35.21 -30.63 -47.54
CA SER A 81 36.47 -31.05 -48.22
C SER A 81 37.12 -29.88 -48.93
N GLU A 82 38.39 -30.02 -49.32
CA GLU A 82 39.13 -29.04 -50.14
C GLU A 82 38.40 -28.69 -51.47
N ASN A 83 37.62 -29.64 -52.01
CA ASN A 83 36.85 -29.44 -53.23
C ASN A 83 35.49 -28.70 -52.96
N GLY A 84 35.26 -28.24 -51.73
CA GLY A 84 34.03 -27.51 -51.34
C GLY A 84 32.84 -28.40 -51.14
N LYS A 85 32.94 -29.73 -51.20
CA LYS A 85 31.82 -30.66 -50.92
C LYS A 85 31.50 -30.61 -49.43
N ARG A 86 30.23 -30.30 -49.10
CA ARG A 86 29.69 -30.28 -47.74
C ARG A 86 28.96 -31.57 -47.42
N SER A 87 29.23 -32.14 -46.27
CA SER A 87 28.47 -33.27 -45.71
C SER A 87 28.01 -32.93 -44.31
N PHE A 88 26.81 -33.36 -43.96
CA PHE A 88 26.17 -33.07 -42.66
C PHE A 88 25.87 -34.38 -41.94
N TYR A 89 26.14 -34.41 -40.67
CA TYR A 89 25.92 -35.55 -39.80
C TYR A 89 25.18 -35.12 -38.53
N GLY A 90 24.28 -35.94 -38.03
CA GLY A 90 23.37 -35.62 -36.93
C GLY A 90 22.18 -34.81 -37.40
N ALA A 91 21.67 -33.90 -36.55
CA ALA A 91 20.52 -33.08 -36.91
C ALA A 91 20.90 -31.94 -37.88
N ASN A 92 19.93 -31.52 -38.70
CA ASN A 92 20.16 -30.48 -39.71
C ASN A 92 20.36 -29.10 -39.07
N PHE A 93 21.28 -28.34 -39.62
CA PHE A 93 21.37 -26.91 -39.34
C PHE A 93 20.20 -26.15 -39.95
N ARG A 94 19.64 -25.18 -39.23
CA ARG A 94 18.58 -24.31 -39.77
C ARG A 94 19.08 -23.34 -40.82
N LYS A 95 20.36 -22.88 -40.70
CA LYS A 95 21.00 -21.97 -41.62
C LYS A 95 22.43 -22.44 -41.87
N ASP A 96 22.78 -22.62 -43.12
CA ASP A 96 24.16 -22.85 -43.56
C ASP A 96 24.71 -21.51 -44.08
N ASN A 97 25.35 -20.78 -43.19
CA ASN A 97 25.79 -19.41 -43.41
C ASN A 97 27.25 -19.18 -42.96
N VAL A 98 28.08 -20.23 -42.90
CA VAL A 98 29.52 -20.07 -42.65
C VAL A 98 30.20 -19.46 -43.85
N ASP A 99 31.03 -18.43 -43.65
CA ASP A 99 31.74 -17.72 -44.70
C ASP A 99 32.85 -18.61 -45.32
N ASN A 100 33.00 -18.56 -46.65
CA ASN A 100 34.08 -19.26 -47.36
C ASN A 100 35.48 -18.89 -46.85
N LYS A 101 35.71 -17.65 -46.39
CA LYS A 101 36.94 -17.25 -45.74
C LYS A 101 37.23 -18.04 -44.46
N VAL A 102 36.20 -18.28 -43.65
CA VAL A 102 36.30 -19.10 -42.43
C VAL A 102 36.66 -20.54 -42.78
N ILE A 103 36.00 -21.10 -43.81
CA ILE A 103 36.29 -22.46 -44.27
C ILE A 103 37.75 -22.59 -44.69
N GLN A 104 38.29 -21.65 -45.50
CA GLN A 104 39.67 -21.64 -45.89
C GLN A 104 40.64 -21.54 -44.73
N THR A 105 40.33 -20.65 -43.77
CA THR A 105 41.13 -20.46 -42.56
C THR A 105 41.21 -21.75 -41.73
N VAL A 106 40.12 -22.50 -41.66
CA VAL A 106 40.08 -23.79 -40.94
C VAL A 106 40.88 -24.86 -41.75
N LEU A 107 40.75 -24.94 -43.07
CA LEU A 107 41.52 -25.84 -43.91
C LEU A 107 43.06 -25.57 -43.83
N GLU A 108 43.45 -24.31 -43.58
CA GLU A 108 44.84 -23.90 -43.32
C GLU A 108 45.37 -24.33 -41.93
N GLY A 109 44.52 -24.90 -41.08
CA GLY A 109 44.89 -25.43 -39.77
C GLY A 109 44.66 -24.45 -38.60
N LYS A 110 43.89 -23.37 -38.77
CA LYS A 110 43.49 -22.47 -37.69
C LYS A 110 42.12 -22.86 -37.11
N ASP A 111 42.01 -22.84 -35.81
CA ASP A 111 40.77 -23.16 -35.12
C ASP A 111 39.71 -22.05 -35.27
N TYR A 112 38.46 -22.45 -35.42
CA TYR A 112 37.34 -21.56 -35.52
C TYR A 112 36.47 -21.57 -34.25
N HIS A 113 36.32 -20.42 -33.65
CA HIS A 113 35.59 -20.21 -32.41
C HIS A 113 34.25 -19.45 -32.65
N GLY A 114 33.39 -20.04 -33.49
CA GLY A 114 32.13 -19.40 -33.89
C GLY A 114 31.16 -19.22 -32.76
N ILE A 115 31.11 -20.17 -31.83
CA ILE A 115 30.28 -20.08 -30.61
C ILE A 115 30.68 -18.85 -29.80
N ARG A 116 32.01 -18.68 -29.57
CA ARG A 116 32.55 -17.57 -28.80
C ARG A 116 32.36 -16.23 -29.53
N ASN A 117 32.44 -16.20 -30.85
CA ASN A 117 32.41 -14.98 -31.65
C ASN A 117 31.03 -14.59 -32.17
N LEU A 118 30.00 -15.39 -31.88
CA LEU A 118 28.62 -15.10 -32.30
C LEU A 118 28.16 -13.75 -31.76
N PRO A 119 27.60 -12.85 -32.59
CA PRO A 119 27.10 -11.55 -32.12
C PRO A 119 25.96 -11.69 -31.11
N TYR A 120 25.82 -10.69 -30.23
CA TYR A 120 24.75 -10.66 -29.26
C TYR A 120 23.37 -10.50 -29.93
N ASN A 121 22.41 -11.33 -29.52
CA ASN A 121 21.03 -11.21 -29.95
C ASN A 121 20.13 -11.13 -28.67
N PRO A 122 19.39 -10.03 -28.46
CA PRO A 122 18.57 -9.86 -27.27
C PRO A 122 17.34 -10.79 -27.23
N ILE A 123 16.88 -11.28 -28.38
CA ILE A 123 15.65 -12.08 -28.50
C ILE A 123 15.94 -13.57 -28.40
N VAL A 124 17.08 -14.00 -28.95
CA VAL A 124 17.47 -15.42 -28.97
C VAL A 124 18.82 -15.56 -28.27
N THR A 125 18.83 -16.34 -27.19
CA THR A 125 20.10 -16.68 -26.54
C THR A 125 20.97 -17.43 -27.53
N GLY A 126 22.22 -16.96 -27.75
CA GLY A 126 23.16 -17.58 -28.67
C GLY A 126 23.33 -19.08 -28.46
N PHE A 127 23.08 -19.58 -27.24
CA PHE A 127 23.05 -21.01 -26.96
C PHE A 127 22.08 -21.80 -27.84
N PHE A 128 20.89 -21.25 -28.15
CA PHE A 128 19.85 -21.92 -28.95
C PHE A 128 19.90 -21.60 -30.44
N GLU A 129 20.81 -20.74 -30.88
CA GLU A 129 20.88 -20.33 -32.27
C GLU A 129 21.49 -21.44 -33.12
N ASN A 130 20.65 -22.10 -33.94
CA ASN A 130 21.02 -23.25 -34.78
C ASN A 130 21.51 -22.76 -36.18
N THR A 131 22.76 -22.36 -36.25
CA THR A 131 23.42 -21.90 -37.48
C THR A 131 24.80 -22.51 -37.58
N THR A 132 25.35 -22.67 -38.81
CA THR A 132 26.72 -23.14 -39.02
C THR A 132 27.78 -22.15 -38.52
N GLN A 133 27.43 -20.86 -38.38
CA GLN A 133 28.29 -19.88 -37.72
C GLN A 133 28.46 -20.10 -36.22
N ASN A 134 27.46 -20.75 -35.56
CA ASN A 134 27.48 -21.05 -34.14
C ASN A 134 28.08 -22.44 -33.85
N THR A 135 29.24 -22.69 -34.38
CA THR A 135 29.98 -23.96 -34.24
C THR A 135 31.41 -23.68 -33.82
N VAL A 136 32.10 -24.69 -33.31
CA VAL A 136 33.59 -24.72 -33.31
C VAL A 136 34.06 -25.42 -34.57
N GLY A 137 35.22 -25.07 -35.05
CA GLY A 137 35.77 -25.67 -36.27
C GLY A 137 37.26 -25.99 -36.15
N MET A 138 37.66 -27.12 -36.74
CA MET A 138 39.07 -27.57 -36.75
C MET A 138 39.38 -28.27 -38.06
N SER A 139 40.64 -28.20 -38.49
CA SER A 139 41.11 -28.96 -39.62
C SER A 139 41.34 -30.43 -39.27
N PHE A 140 40.98 -31.30 -40.17
CA PHE A 140 41.17 -32.74 -40.08
C PHE A 140 41.79 -33.26 -41.38
N GLU A 141 42.79 -34.08 -41.29
CA GLU A 141 43.43 -34.70 -42.45
C GLU A 141 43.28 -36.21 -42.40
N ASP A 142 42.76 -36.80 -43.48
CA ASP A 142 42.60 -38.23 -43.67
C ASP A 142 43.07 -38.63 -45.07
N LYS A 143 44.01 -39.62 -45.11
CA LYS A 143 44.53 -40.15 -46.38
C LYS A 143 45.01 -39.07 -47.36
N GLY A 144 45.69 -38.04 -46.82
CA GLY A 144 46.20 -36.91 -47.59
C GLY A 144 45.19 -35.90 -48.10
N LYS A 145 43.89 -35.99 -47.67
CA LYS A 145 42.84 -35.03 -47.96
C LYS A 145 42.52 -34.22 -46.72
N LYS A 146 42.44 -32.90 -46.86
CA LYS A 146 42.05 -32.02 -45.77
C LYS A 146 40.55 -31.75 -45.76
N TYR A 147 40.04 -31.71 -44.58
CA TYR A 147 38.63 -31.40 -44.29
C TYR A 147 38.55 -30.30 -43.23
N ALA A 148 37.66 -29.35 -43.41
CA ALA A 148 37.23 -28.46 -42.34
C ALA A 148 36.04 -29.11 -41.62
N VAL A 149 36.16 -29.38 -40.35
CA VAL A 149 35.10 -29.98 -39.54
C VAL A 149 34.53 -28.93 -38.60
N PHE A 150 33.22 -28.71 -38.66
CA PHE A 150 32.47 -27.78 -37.83
C PHE A 150 31.53 -28.57 -36.97
N MET A 151 31.55 -28.33 -35.64
CA MET A 151 30.74 -29.10 -34.68
C MET A 151 30.06 -28.17 -33.65
N ARG A 152 28.87 -28.54 -33.29
CA ARG A 152 28.13 -27.98 -32.14
C ARG A 152 27.26 -29.07 -31.50
N PRO A 153 26.83 -28.90 -30.23
CA PRO A 153 25.85 -29.79 -29.65
C PRO A 153 24.47 -29.63 -30.32
N ASP A 154 23.77 -30.75 -30.53
CA ASP A 154 22.36 -30.74 -30.85
C ASP A 154 21.53 -30.46 -29.61
N ILE A 155 21.27 -29.20 -29.35
CA ILE A 155 20.51 -28.72 -28.20
C ILE A 155 19.08 -29.26 -28.22
N GLY A 156 18.51 -29.45 -29.42
CA GLY A 156 17.17 -30.00 -29.57
C GLY A 156 17.04 -31.41 -29.00
N LYS A 157 18.01 -32.27 -29.25
CA LYS A 157 18.04 -33.65 -28.74
C LYS A 157 18.55 -33.71 -27.30
N THR A 158 19.69 -33.07 -27.02
CA THR A 158 20.36 -33.12 -25.70
C THR A 158 19.49 -32.59 -24.58
N PHE A 159 18.67 -31.58 -24.85
CA PHE A 159 17.84 -30.92 -23.83
C PHE A 159 16.32 -31.10 -24.09
N SER A 160 15.92 -32.08 -24.91
CA SER A 160 14.48 -32.28 -25.22
C SER A 160 13.63 -32.49 -23.97
N GLU A 161 14.04 -33.38 -23.10
CA GLU A 161 13.35 -33.70 -21.85
C GLU A 161 13.42 -32.53 -20.86
N PHE A 162 14.60 -31.93 -20.72
CA PHE A 162 14.81 -30.77 -19.85
C PHE A 162 13.98 -29.55 -20.31
N ARG A 163 13.80 -29.36 -21.62
CA ARG A 163 12.93 -28.34 -22.17
C ARG A 163 11.48 -28.56 -21.75
N VAL A 164 10.98 -29.80 -21.85
CA VAL A 164 9.62 -30.14 -21.43
C VAL A 164 9.47 -29.89 -19.92
N PHE A 165 10.45 -30.34 -19.12
CA PHE A 165 10.49 -30.08 -17.69
C PHE A 165 10.45 -28.57 -17.38
N LEU A 166 11.25 -27.75 -18.05
CA LEU A 166 11.26 -26.30 -17.86
C LEU A 166 9.93 -25.64 -18.25
N VAL A 167 9.33 -26.08 -19.36
CA VAL A 167 8.00 -25.58 -19.78
C VAL A 167 6.94 -25.88 -18.72
N ILE A 168 6.91 -27.10 -18.20
CA ILE A 168 5.99 -27.49 -17.13
C ILE A 168 6.27 -26.67 -15.87
N LEU A 169 7.53 -26.55 -15.45
CA LEU A 169 7.94 -25.80 -14.26
C LEU A 169 7.50 -24.34 -14.36
N ILE A 170 7.81 -23.67 -15.48
CA ILE A 170 7.46 -22.26 -15.68
C ILE A 170 5.93 -22.09 -15.73
N SER A 171 5.22 -23.00 -16.41
CA SER A 171 3.76 -22.95 -16.50
C SER A 171 3.10 -23.10 -15.12
N LEU A 172 3.56 -24.04 -14.29
CA LEU A 172 3.07 -24.23 -12.93
C LEU A 172 3.42 -23.02 -12.06
N LEU A 173 4.62 -22.50 -12.17
CA LEU A 173 5.05 -21.31 -11.42
C LEU A 173 4.19 -20.10 -11.74
N LEU A 174 3.89 -19.87 -13.02
CA LEU A 174 2.97 -18.80 -13.45
C LEU A 174 1.55 -19.03 -12.93
N LEU A 175 1.04 -20.25 -13.04
CA LEU A 175 -0.30 -20.61 -12.56
C LEU A 175 -0.43 -20.34 -11.04
N PHE A 176 0.49 -20.89 -10.25
CA PHE A 176 0.49 -20.68 -8.80
C PHE A 176 0.69 -19.22 -8.42
N SER A 177 1.56 -18.48 -9.12
CA SER A 177 1.75 -17.06 -8.90
C SER A 177 0.47 -16.26 -9.13
N ILE A 178 -0.27 -16.54 -10.19
CA ILE A 178 -1.55 -15.88 -10.48
C ILE A 178 -2.58 -16.20 -9.38
N ILE A 179 -2.70 -17.46 -8.97
CA ILE A 179 -3.61 -17.87 -7.89
C ILE A 179 -3.27 -17.13 -6.59
N LEU A 180 -1.98 -17.11 -6.20
CA LEU A 180 -1.52 -16.43 -4.98
C LEU A 180 -1.76 -14.91 -5.03
N VAL A 181 -1.56 -14.27 -6.19
CA VAL A 181 -1.85 -12.84 -6.39
C VAL A 181 -3.34 -12.57 -6.18
N ILE A 182 -4.22 -13.40 -6.74
CA ILE A 182 -5.67 -13.26 -6.57
C ILE A 182 -6.07 -13.40 -5.09
N LEU A 183 -5.57 -14.43 -4.41
CA LEU A 183 -5.85 -14.67 -2.99
C LEU A 183 -5.33 -13.54 -2.10
N SER A 184 -4.10 -13.10 -2.33
CA SER A 184 -3.48 -11.98 -1.59
C SER A 184 -4.25 -10.69 -1.79
N THR A 185 -4.64 -10.38 -3.02
CA THR A 185 -5.42 -9.18 -3.36
C THR A 185 -6.78 -9.19 -2.65
N TYR A 186 -7.46 -10.33 -2.60
CA TYR A 186 -8.72 -10.47 -1.87
C TYR A 186 -8.54 -10.23 -0.36
N THR A 187 -7.47 -10.76 0.23
CA THR A 187 -7.15 -10.62 1.67
C THR A 187 -6.87 -9.17 2.07
N ILE A 188 -6.29 -8.37 1.16
CA ILE A 188 -5.99 -6.96 1.40
C ILE A 188 -7.22 -6.07 1.18
N ILE A 189 -7.97 -6.31 0.11
CA ILE A 189 -9.06 -5.40 -0.29
C ILE A 189 -10.30 -5.54 0.57
N LYS A 190 -10.63 -6.73 1.04
CA LYS A 190 -11.83 -6.96 1.86
C LYS A 190 -11.87 -6.08 3.11
N PRO A 191 -10.81 -5.96 3.94
CA PRO A 191 -10.80 -5.04 5.09
C PRO A 191 -10.95 -3.57 4.68
N ILE A 192 -10.35 -3.14 3.57
CA ILE A 192 -10.47 -1.77 3.07
C ILE A 192 -11.93 -1.45 2.69
N GLN A 193 -12.61 -2.37 2.01
CA GLN A 193 -14.03 -2.20 1.68
C GLN A 193 -14.92 -2.14 2.93
N GLN A 194 -14.63 -2.95 3.94
CA GLN A 194 -15.33 -2.90 5.22
C GLN A 194 -15.18 -1.53 5.90
N LEU A 195 -13.96 -0.96 5.93
CA LEU A 195 -13.71 0.36 6.47
C LEU A 195 -14.40 1.45 5.65
N LYS A 196 -14.38 1.35 4.31
CA LYS A 196 -15.12 2.27 3.44
C LYS A 196 -16.61 2.30 3.80
N HIS A 197 -17.26 1.12 3.89
CA HIS A 197 -18.68 1.05 4.25
C HIS A 197 -18.94 1.55 5.68
N ALA A 198 -18.02 1.32 6.61
CA ALA A 198 -18.12 1.87 7.96
C ALA A 198 -18.06 3.41 7.93
N THR A 199 -17.13 3.99 7.18
CA THR A 199 -17.04 5.44 6.99
C THR A 199 -18.31 6.03 6.37
N GLU A 200 -18.87 5.38 5.34
CA GLU A 200 -20.13 5.81 4.71
C GLU A 200 -21.30 5.81 5.71
N ARG A 201 -21.35 4.84 6.65
CA ARG A 201 -22.36 4.81 7.73
C ARG A 201 -22.13 5.94 8.73
N LEU A 202 -20.90 6.17 9.17
CA LEU A 202 -20.54 7.27 10.06
C LEU A 202 -20.94 8.63 9.49
N MET A 203 -20.68 8.86 8.21
CA MET A 203 -21.06 10.09 7.49
C MET A 203 -22.59 10.30 7.46
N LYS A 204 -23.38 9.24 7.53
CA LYS A 204 -24.85 9.29 7.62
C LYS A 204 -25.38 9.40 9.05
N GLY A 205 -24.51 9.56 10.04
CA GLY A 205 -24.88 9.65 11.45
C GLY A 205 -25.21 8.31 12.11
N ASN A 206 -24.91 7.18 11.47
CA ASN A 206 -25.12 5.88 12.08
C ASN A 206 -23.86 5.46 12.85
N PHE A 207 -23.86 5.75 14.15
CA PHE A 207 -22.76 5.46 15.07
C PHE A 207 -22.96 4.15 15.85
N ASP A 208 -24.11 3.46 15.73
CA ASP A 208 -24.43 2.31 16.57
C ASP A 208 -23.75 1.01 16.13
N THR A 209 -23.44 0.89 14.84
CA THR A 209 -22.88 -0.34 14.29
C THR A 209 -21.37 -0.43 14.57
N PRO A 210 -20.89 -1.37 15.43
CA PRO A 210 -19.47 -1.49 15.75
C PRO A 210 -18.64 -1.95 14.55
N ILE A 211 -17.37 -1.56 14.55
CA ILE A 211 -16.38 -2.05 13.59
C ILE A 211 -15.62 -3.19 14.27
N HIS A 212 -15.85 -4.43 13.80
CA HIS A 212 -15.19 -5.59 14.35
C HIS A 212 -13.73 -5.66 13.96
N VAL A 213 -12.84 -5.77 14.96
CA VAL A 213 -11.41 -6.02 14.75
C VAL A 213 -11.23 -7.51 14.46
N THR A 214 -10.89 -7.82 13.21
CA THR A 214 -10.79 -9.21 12.73
C THR A 214 -9.35 -9.69 12.58
N ARG A 215 -8.36 -8.78 12.71
CA ARG A 215 -6.93 -9.03 12.45
C ARG A 215 -6.06 -8.50 13.58
N LYS A 216 -4.80 -9.01 13.63
CA LYS A 216 -3.78 -8.58 14.61
C LYS A 216 -2.62 -7.79 13.98
N ASP A 217 -2.76 -7.42 12.71
CA ASP A 217 -1.79 -6.64 11.93
C ASP A 217 -2.16 -5.14 11.90
N GLU A 218 -1.53 -4.38 11.02
CA GLU A 218 -1.76 -2.95 10.82
C GLU A 218 -3.21 -2.64 10.44
N PHE A 219 -3.86 -3.53 9.68
CA PHE A 219 -5.29 -3.41 9.37
C PHE A 219 -6.16 -3.59 10.59
N GLY A 220 -5.82 -4.52 11.48
CA GLY A 220 -6.51 -4.69 12.77
C GLY A 220 -6.36 -3.47 13.66
N THR A 221 -5.17 -2.89 13.72
CA THR A 221 -4.91 -1.63 14.43
C THR A 221 -5.73 -0.48 13.84
N LEU A 222 -5.84 -0.40 12.52
CA LEU A 222 -6.66 0.60 11.83
C LEU A 222 -8.16 0.42 12.14
N GLN A 223 -8.67 -0.82 12.09
CA GLN A 223 -10.05 -1.14 12.47
C GLN A 223 -10.35 -0.69 13.90
N PHE A 224 -9.44 -0.97 14.84
CA PHE A 224 -9.57 -0.55 16.24
C PHE A 224 -9.61 0.98 16.40
N ARG A 225 -8.72 1.72 15.72
CA ARG A 225 -8.71 3.19 15.76
C ARG A 225 -9.98 3.79 15.16
N PHE A 226 -10.50 3.21 14.09
CA PHE A 226 -11.78 3.61 13.50
C PHE A 226 -12.96 3.37 14.45
N ASP A 227 -12.98 2.23 15.16
CA ASP A 227 -14.04 1.98 16.13
C ASP A 227 -13.97 2.93 17.34
N ARG A 228 -12.76 3.29 17.78
CA ARG A 228 -12.58 4.34 18.82
C ARG A 228 -13.09 5.69 18.35
N MET A 229 -12.79 6.08 17.11
CA MET A 229 -13.33 7.32 16.52
C MET A 229 -14.87 7.29 16.45
N ARG A 230 -15.44 6.15 16.03
CA ARG A 230 -16.91 5.96 16.04
C ARG A 230 -17.51 6.18 17.43
N LEU A 231 -16.90 5.58 18.47
CA LEU A 231 -17.36 5.75 19.86
C LEU A 231 -17.32 7.21 20.32
N SER A 232 -16.23 7.93 20.00
CA SER A 232 -16.10 9.35 20.32
C SER A 232 -17.16 10.19 19.61
N LEU A 233 -17.41 9.91 18.31
CA LEU A 233 -18.49 10.59 17.57
C LEU A 233 -19.86 10.29 18.14
N LYS A 234 -20.12 9.04 18.56
CA LYS A 234 -21.36 8.68 19.24
C LYS A 234 -21.55 9.46 20.53
N GLN A 235 -20.51 9.52 21.38
CA GLN A 235 -20.55 10.29 22.62
C GLN A 235 -20.84 11.78 22.38
N LEU A 236 -20.24 12.36 21.35
CA LEU A 236 -20.49 13.76 20.98
C LEU A 236 -21.94 13.97 20.52
N ASP A 237 -22.48 13.05 19.72
CA ASP A 237 -23.87 13.12 19.25
C ASP A 237 -24.86 12.93 20.40
N ASP A 238 -24.63 11.95 21.26
CA ASP A 238 -25.44 11.73 22.46
C ASP A 238 -25.45 12.97 23.39
N MET A 239 -24.26 13.56 23.65
CA MET A 239 -24.17 14.81 24.42
C MET A 239 -24.92 15.95 23.78
N ARG A 240 -24.80 16.11 22.44
CA ARG A 240 -25.52 17.13 21.69
C ARG A 240 -27.04 16.93 21.78
N GLN A 241 -27.54 15.71 21.64
CA GLN A 241 -28.96 15.39 21.74
C GLN A 241 -29.49 15.70 23.15
N HIS A 242 -28.78 15.23 24.19
CA HIS A 242 -29.13 15.51 25.58
C HIS A 242 -29.13 17.04 25.88
N PHE A 243 -28.12 17.75 25.36
CA PHE A 243 -28.07 19.20 25.52
C PHE A 243 -29.31 19.89 24.92
N VAL A 244 -29.62 19.59 23.65
CA VAL A 244 -30.82 20.18 22.99
C VAL A 244 -32.12 19.81 23.73
N GLN A 245 -32.23 18.58 24.17
CA GLN A 245 -33.41 18.10 24.93
C GLN A 245 -33.55 18.84 26.26
N ASN A 246 -32.45 18.94 27.04
CA ASN A 246 -32.46 19.62 28.34
C ASN A 246 -32.77 21.11 28.19
N VAL A 247 -32.09 21.81 27.26
CA VAL A 247 -32.36 23.24 26.97
C VAL A 247 -33.83 23.45 26.57
N SER A 248 -34.36 22.57 25.71
CA SER A 248 -35.77 22.66 25.31
C SER A 248 -36.74 22.52 26.49
N HIS A 249 -36.44 21.59 27.41
CA HIS A 249 -37.22 21.38 28.60
C HIS A 249 -37.15 22.56 29.57
N GLU A 250 -35.92 23.06 29.83
CA GLU A 250 -35.66 24.19 30.75
C GLU A 250 -36.27 25.53 30.23
N ILE A 251 -36.45 25.70 28.94
CA ILE A 251 -37.15 26.83 28.35
C ILE A 251 -38.66 26.65 28.34
N LYS A 252 -39.15 25.44 28.05
CA LYS A 252 -40.60 25.18 27.92
C LYS A 252 -41.33 25.34 29.24
N THR A 253 -40.76 24.91 30.36
CA THR A 253 -41.38 24.95 31.70
C THR A 253 -41.71 26.37 32.12
N PRO A 254 -40.75 27.36 32.17
CA PRO A 254 -41.04 28.72 32.55
C PRO A 254 -42.00 29.43 31.56
N LEU A 255 -41.88 29.13 30.27
CA LEU A 255 -42.82 29.68 29.26
C LEU A 255 -44.25 29.22 29.51
N THR A 256 -44.47 27.95 29.83
CA THR A 256 -45.79 27.41 30.19
C THR A 256 -46.34 28.09 31.45
N HIS A 257 -45.47 28.32 32.46
CA HIS A 257 -45.86 29.00 33.70
C HIS A 257 -46.24 30.46 33.47
N ILE A 258 -45.47 31.20 32.64
CA ILE A 258 -45.81 32.57 32.23
C ILE A 258 -47.22 32.61 31.55
N HIS A 259 -47.47 31.68 30.61
CA HIS A 259 -48.79 31.59 29.97
C HIS A 259 -49.92 31.37 30.98
N HIS A 260 -49.72 30.49 31.95
CA HIS A 260 -50.70 30.26 32.98
C HIS A 260 -50.99 31.50 33.86
N LEU A 261 -49.94 32.20 34.28
CA LEU A 261 -50.03 33.43 35.05
C LEU A 261 -50.72 34.56 34.24
N LEU A 262 -50.44 34.68 32.96
CA LEU A 262 -51.12 35.64 32.06
C LEU A 262 -52.63 35.31 31.95
N ASP A 263 -52.99 34.06 31.87
CA ASP A 263 -54.41 33.68 31.87
C ASP A 263 -55.09 33.98 33.23
N GLN A 264 -54.42 33.74 34.34
CA GLN A 264 -54.92 34.12 35.66
C GLN A 264 -55.06 35.64 35.84
N LEU A 265 -54.09 36.41 35.31
CA LEU A 265 -54.08 37.86 35.33
C LEU A 265 -55.31 38.48 34.59
N LYS A 266 -55.76 37.83 33.50
CA LYS A 266 -56.97 38.26 32.75
C LYS A 266 -58.25 38.20 33.60
N PHE A 267 -58.33 37.26 34.56
CA PHE A 267 -59.51 37.02 35.39
C PHE A 267 -59.38 37.54 36.82
N ALA A 268 -58.23 38.15 37.17
CA ALA A 268 -57.97 38.68 38.51
C ALA A 268 -58.91 39.88 38.84
N LYS A 269 -59.66 39.78 39.95
CA LYS A 269 -60.65 40.76 40.32
C LYS A 269 -60.15 41.85 41.30
N ASN A 270 -59.05 41.61 42.00
CA ASN A 270 -58.44 42.53 42.98
C ASN A 270 -57.03 43.03 42.49
N ALA A 271 -56.64 44.24 42.94
CA ALA A 271 -55.40 44.84 42.58
C ALA A 271 -54.17 44.11 43.11
N GLU A 272 -54.26 43.55 44.31
CA GLU A 272 -53.21 42.80 44.99
C GLU A 272 -52.80 41.51 44.21
N ALA A 273 -53.80 40.73 43.79
CA ALA A 273 -53.55 39.51 43.01
C ALA A 273 -52.96 39.85 41.61
N ARG A 274 -53.35 40.99 41.02
CA ARG A 274 -52.77 41.47 39.75
C ARG A 274 -51.29 41.79 39.93
N THR A 275 -50.93 42.52 40.98
CA THR A 275 -49.55 42.89 41.29
C THR A 275 -48.71 41.64 41.47
N GLN A 276 -49.24 40.67 42.24
CA GLN A 276 -48.51 39.41 42.49
C GLN A 276 -48.27 38.62 41.21
N TYR A 277 -49.26 38.47 40.35
CA TYR A 277 -49.04 37.78 39.07
C TYR A 277 -48.06 38.50 38.16
N ILE A 278 -48.00 39.82 38.16
CA ILE A 278 -47.02 40.60 37.42
C ILE A 278 -45.61 40.37 37.98
N ASP A 279 -45.47 40.39 39.31
CA ASP A 279 -44.17 40.14 39.98
C ASP A 279 -43.69 38.74 39.71
N ASP A 280 -44.56 37.73 39.74
CA ASP A 280 -44.22 36.35 39.41
C ASP A 280 -43.77 36.22 37.94
N ILE A 281 -44.46 36.86 37.00
CA ILE A 281 -44.10 36.87 35.59
C ILE A 281 -42.70 37.53 35.42
N TYR A 282 -42.49 38.65 36.12
CA TYR A 282 -41.19 39.35 36.07
C TYR A 282 -40.04 38.46 36.57
N GLN A 283 -40.24 37.76 37.69
CA GLN A 283 -39.25 36.79 38.23
C GLN A 283 -38.94 35.68 37.25
N ILE A 284 -39.93 35.04 36.63
CA ILE A 284 -39.77 33.98 35.69
C ILE A 284 -39.07 34.47 34.41
N THR A 285 -39.39 35.67 33.96
CA THR A 285 -38.73 36.27 32.78
C THR A 285 -37.28 36.60 33.06
N SER A 286 -36.96 37.07 34.27
CA SER A 286 -35.57 37.27 34.74
C SER A 286 -34.78 35.97 34.78
N GLN A 287 -35.37 34.89 35.34
CA GLN A 287 -34.73 33.57 35.31
C GLN A 287 -34.47 33.07 33.88
N LEU A 288 -35.39 33.26 32.95
CA LEU A 288 -35.21 32.88 31.54
C LEU A 288 -34.11 33.70 30.88
N SER A 289 -33.97 35.00 31.23
CA SER A 289 -32.89 35.85 30.77
C SER A 289 -31.53 35.35 31.25
N GLU A 290 -31.43 34.94 32.53
CA GLU A 290 -30.18 34.37 33.06
C GLU A 290 -29.83 33.03 32.41
N LEU A 291 -30.83 32.15 32.15
CA LEU A 291 -30.62 30.92 31.41
C LEU A 291 -30.07 31.18 30.00
N THR A 292 -30.62 32.15 29.27
CA THR A 292 -30.15 32.51 27.94
C THR A 292 -28.72 33.06 27.96
N LYS A 293 -28.35 33.89 28.95
CA LYS A 293 -26.99 34.36 29.12
C LYS A 293 -26.02 33.21 29.39
N ALA A 294 -26.40 32.23 30.22
CA ALA A 294 -25.56 31.06 30.50
C ALA A 294 -25.36 30.19 29.26
N LEU A 295 -26.40 30.01 28.44
CA LEU A 295 -26.32 29.29 27.15
C LEU A 295 -25.43 29.99 26.13
N LEU A 296 -25.48 31.33 26.04
CA LEU A 296 -24.60 32.12 25.17
C LEU A 296 -23.14 31.99 25.61
N LEU A 297 -22.88 32.09 26.94
CA LEU A 297 -21.55 31.90 27.51
C LEU A 297 -20.99 30.51 27.19
N LEU A 298 -21.82 29.45 27.35
CA LEU A 298 -21.41 28.09 27.02
C LEU A 298 -21.06 27.96 25.53
N SER A 299 -21.86 28.57 24.64
CA SER A 299 -21.57 28.58 23.19
C SER A 299 -20.28 29.33 22.86
N GLU A 300 -19.97 30.43 23.59
CA GLU A 300 -18.69 31.13 23.42
C GLU A 300 -17.51 30.27 23.85
N ILE A 301 -17.64 29.54 24.95
CA ILE A 301 -16.60 28.64 25.48
C ILE A 301 -16.36 27.49 24.50
N ASP A 302 -17.43 26.85 24.00
CA ASP A 302 -17.32 25.72 23.06
C ASP A 302 -16.70 26.12 21.72
N ASN A 303 -16.97 27.32 21.23
CA ASN A 303 -16.40 27.80 19.97
C ASN A 303 -14.91 28.22 20.07
N GLY A 304 -14.39 28.42 21.28
CA GLY A 304 -12.94 28.56 21.59
C GLY A 304 -12.13 29.63 20.84
N GLU A 305 -12.61 30.12 19.72
CA GLU A 305 -11.84 30.93 18.78
C GLU A 305 -11.60 32.38 19.21
N HIS A 306 -12.28 32.86 20.28
CA HIS A 306 -12.22 34.26 20.71
C HIS A 306 -11.95 34.45 22.21
N LEU A 307 -11.68 33.39 22.96
CA LEU A 307 -11.37 33.52 24.38
C LEU A 307 -9.89 33.79 24.58
N VAL A 308 -9.58 35.04 24.96
CA VAL A 308 -8.23 35.43 25.36
C VAL A 308 -8.07 35.17 26.86
N PHE A 309 -7.00 34.49 27.26
CA PHE A 309 -6.66 34.14 28.64
C PHE A 309 -5.39 34.86 29.10
N GLU A 310 -5.18 36.09 28.64
CA GLU A 310 -3.97 36.87 28.86
C GLU A 310 -4.18 38.01 29.85
N ASP A 311 -5.39 38.19 30.40
CA ASP A 311 -5.66 39.23 31.38
C ASP A 311 -4.87 38.98 32.68
N HIS A 312 -4.26 40.04 33.17
CA HIS A 312 -3.53 40.02 34.46
C HIS A 312 -4.50 40.34 35.58
N ILE A 313 -4.95 39.35 36.34
CA ILE A 313 -6.09 39.43 37.23
C ILE A 313 -5.61 39.35 38.69
N GLU A 314 -5.89 40.39 39.49
CA GLU A 314 -5.75 40.37 40.92
C GLU A 314 -6.94 39.68 41.59
N LEU A 315 -6.78 38.42 41.90
CA LEU A 315 -7.87 37.53 42.34
C LEU A 315 -8.56 38.02 43.61
N ASN A 316 -7.78 38.59 44.54
CA ASN A 316 -8.29 39.16 45.79
C ASN A 316 -9.23 40.37 45.55
N GLN A 317 -8.93 41.21 44.55
CA GLN A 317 -9.77 42.36 44.17
C GLN A 317 -11.06 41.89 43.51
N LEU A 318 -10.95 40.95 42.57
CA LEU A 318 -12.08 40.35 41.87
C LEU A 318 -13.08 39.71 42.87
N LEU A 319 -12.57 38.93 43.81
CA LEU A 319 -13.42 38.29 44.82
C LEU A 319 -14.05 39.32 45.78
N LYS A 320 -13.33 40.37 46.19
CA LYS A 320 -13.86 41.47 46.98
C LYS A 320 -15.03 42.19 46.28
N GLN A 321 -14.91 42.40 44.98
CA GLN A 321 -16.00 43.03 44.21
C GLN A 321 -17.23 42.13 44.16
N ILE A 322 -17.09 40.81 43.92
CA ILE A 322 -18.18 39.87 43.90
C ILE A 322 -18.83 39.77 45.28
N ILE A 323 -18.07 39.67 46.37
CA ILE A 323 -18.58 39.62 47.75
C ILE A 323 -19.40 40.89 48.07
N ARG A 324 -18.91 42.05 47.69
CA ARG A 324 -19.66 43.31 47.91
C ARG A 324 -20.97 43.33 47.15
N HIS A 325 -21.03 42.78 45.96
CA HIS A 325 -22.25 42.71 45.16
C HIS A 325 -23.26 41.75 45.80
N GLU A 326 -22.83 40.63 46.31
CA GLU A 326 -23.67 39.61 46.93
C GLU A 326 -23.99 39.87 48.40
N GLN A 327 -23.40 40.86 49.03
CA GLN A 327 -23.55 41.19 50.45
C GLN A 327 -25.01 41.50 50.82
N PHE A 328 -25.76 42.16 49.91
CA PHE A 328 -27.16 42.50 50.16
C PHE A 328 -28.01 41.21 50.21
N SER A 329 -27.83 40.31 49.27
CA SER A 329 -28.55 39.03 49.24
C SER A 329 -28.21 38.11 50.42
N ALA A 330 -26.96 38.18 50.90
CA ALA A 330 -26.56 37.45 52.09
C ALA A 330 -27.25 38.04 53.37
N ASN A 331 -27.28 39.35 53.46
CA ASN A 331 -27.92 40.04 54.60
C ASN A 331 -29.45 39.75 54.68
N GLU A 332 -30.14 39.69 53.55
CA GLU A 332 -31.56 39.32 53.52
C GLU A 332 -31.85 37.91 54.12
N LYS A 333 -30.82 37.06 54.15
CA LYS A 333 -30.91 35.69 54.67
C LYS A 333 -30.19 35.53 56.02
N ASP A 334 -29.86 36.61 56.69
CA ASP A 334 -29.11 36.63 57.96
C ASP A 334 -27.77 35.88 57.86
N LEU A 335 -27.13 35.83 56.68
CA LEU A 335 -25.85 35.20 56.45
C LEU A 335 -24.70 36.21 56.57
N ILE A 336 -23.61 35.82 57.24
CA ILE A 336 -22.39 36.59 57.34
C ILE A 336 -21.33 36.05 56.42
N ILE A 337 -20.87 36.85 55.44
CA ILE A 337 -19.75 36.48 54.59
C ILE A 337 -18.47 36.86 55.30
N MET A 338 -17.66 35.87 55.66
CA MET A 338 -16.29 36.08 56.15
C MET A 338 -15.28 35.78 55.03
N SER A 339 -14.34 36.70 54.84
CA SER A 339 -13.34 36.51 53.77
C SER A 339 -11.93 36.75 54.30
N ASP A 340 -11.04 35.82 54.06
CA ASP A 340 -9.57 35.95 54.23
C ASP A 340 -8.91 35.67 52.87
N LEU A 341 -8.46 36.72 52.22
CA LEU A 341 -8.03 36.69 50.83
C LEU A 341 -6.55 37.11 50.71
N ALA A 342 -5.71 36.17 50.36
CA ALA A 342 -4.31 36.42 50.01
C ALA A 342 -4.17 37.24 48.71
N GLU A 343 -3.11 38.02 48.61
CA GLU A 343 -2.76 38.75 47.38
C GLU A 343 -2.17 37.77 46.36
N ILE A 344 -2.99 37.36 45.37
CA ILE A 344 -2.61 36.44 44.32
C ILE A 344 -3.02 37.03 42.95
N THR A 345 -2.03 37.01 42.05
CA THR A 345 -2.25 37.41 40.66
C THR A 345 -2.19 36.17 39.74
N ILE A 346 -3.13 36.09 38.85
CA ILE A 346 -3.19 34.98 37.86
C ILE A 346 -3.40 35.54 36.45
N TYR A 347 -2.99 34.77 35.45
CA TYR A 347 -3.34 35.03 34.05
C TYR A 347 -4.60 34.26 33.70
N GLY A 348 -5.55 34.90 33.04
CA GLY A 348 -6.82 34.26 32.68
C GLY A 348 -7.74 35.17 31.87
N ASN A 349 -9.00 34.81 31.84
CA ASN A 349 -10.06 35.69 31.30
C ASN A 349 -10.87 36.23 32.48
N GLU A 350 -10.82 37.52 32.73
CA GLU A 350 -11.41 38.17 33.92
C GLU A 350 -12.95 37.95 33.94
N ARG A 351 -13.62 38.06 32.77
CA ARG A 351 -15.06 37.88 32.64
C ARG A 351 -15.50 36.47 33.05
N LEU A 352 -14.78 35.45 32.57
CA LEU A 352 -15.09 34.06 32.88
C LEU A 352 -14.86 33.72 34.35
N LEU A 353 -13.75 34.20 34.92
CA LEU A 353 -13.45 34.01 36.34
C LEU A 353 -14.47 34.71 37.23
N HIS A 354 -14.83 35.97 36.90
CA HIS A 354 -15.87 36.68 37.60
C HIS A 354 -17.18 35.84 37.61
N GLN A 355 -17.66 35.38 36.46
CA GLN A 355 -18.88 34.58 36.36
C GLN A 355 -18.76 33.27 37.14
N ALA A 356 -17.64 32.59 37.10
CA ALA A 356 -17.42 31.35 37.82
C ALA A 356 -17.51 31.53 39.33
N PHE A 357 -16.77 32.54 39.87
CA PHE A 357 -16.82 32.84 41.33
C PHE A 357 -18.14 33.38 41.76
N GLN A 358 -18.79 34.24 40.98
CA GLN A 358 -20.13 34.75 41.26
C GLN A 358 -21.13 33.60 41.36
N ASN A 359 -21.12 32.66 40.41
CA ASN A 359 -22.03 31.49 40.47
C ASN A 359 -21.81 30.64 41.73
N ILE A 360 -20.56 30.45 42.18
CA ILE A 360 -20.22 29.67 43.38
C ILE A 360 -20.76 30.41 44.62
N ILE A 361 -20.45 31.71 44.74
CA ILE A 361 -20.85 32.53 45.90
C ILE A 361 -22.36 32.68 45.97
N THR A 362 -23.04 32.99 44.86
CA THR A 362 -24.50 33.09 44.81
C THR A 362 -25.17 31.77 45.16
N ASN A 363 -24.64 30.63 44.71
CA ASN A 363 -25.16 29.31 45.09
C ASN A 363 -24.95 29.00 46.58
N ALA A 364 -23.88 29.46 47.20
CA ALA A 364 -23.66 29.28 48.63
C ALA A 364 -24.57 30.18 49.51
N ILE A 365 -25.10 31.27 48.96
CA ILE A 365 -26.04 32.16 49.59
C ILE A 365 -27.48 31.68 49.44
N LYS A 366 -27.81 30.92 48.36
CA LYS A 366 -29.14 30.31 48.12
C LYS A 366 -29.50 29.27 49.18
#